data_eddc77d369d861ea4b79c9a36dcdc6c2
#
_entry.id   eddc77d369d861ea4b79c9a36dcdc6c2
#
_cell.length_a   1.000
_cell.length_b   1.000
_cell.length_c   1.000
_cell.angle_alpha   90.00
_cell.angle_beta   90.00
_cell.angle_gamma   90.00
#
_symmetry.space_group_name_H-M   'P 1'
#
loop_
_entity.id
_entity.type
_entity.pdbx_description
1 polymer ?
#
loop_
_entity_poly.entity_id
_entity_poly.type
_entity_poly.pdbx_seq_one_letter_code
_entity_poly.pdbx_strand_id
1 'polypeptide(L)'
;KNMDKETFLIQDPKAIESFLRGNNFPPDMKAEDVIEQVKNDEMTPQGLVDQIADDNADLFNVDIRSLEIYRSDDNGESFYRTHQEDLQNVVFSYGYYFGQVKVDPQDVDTVYATGVPFIKSTDGGKTWHSAWDSSVHADIQAIWIDPNHSNHIIVGNDGGVDESFDGGKSWQKLDHQPVGQFYTIAVDMEKPYNIYGGLQDNGTLKGSSSNLWHDNQYKGKDWERIFGGDGMHVNVDDEDKLTYVGFQFGNSFRLSSAAPKKITPPTYVGEDLLRKNWNTPVMMSTHNKDILYFAGHKVYRSMNKGDDWTAISDDLTESENRGNVPFATATSLSESPLKFGLIWVGTDDGLVWVTDDGGNDWNKVSKRLPQKQTKGKWVSRIVASPHTEQRAWLALNNYRNDDIQPYLYKTENLGKNWQDMSHNLPNETINVVKEDPKNDQVVYLGTDKGIYISIDQGESWDMLGNQLPTVPVHDLIVHPRENELVLGTH
;
A
#
# COMPACT_ATOMS: atom_id res chain seq x y z
N LYS A 1 24.61 4.34 14.83
CA LYS A 1 23.50 4.89 15.60
C LYS A 1 24.12 5.91 16.56
N ASN A 2 23.60 7.11 16.65
CA ASN A 2 24.02 8.19 17.57
C ASN A 2 25.51 8.57 17.54
N MET A 3 26.01 8.89 16.37
CA MET A 3 27.36 9.43 16.22
C MET A 3 27.31 10.92 16.53
N ASP A 4 28.12 11.38 17.51
CA ASP A 4 28.25 12.80 17.77
C ASP A 4 29.11 13.51 16.71
N LYS A 5 29.14 14.85 16.74
CA LYS A 5 29.87 15.66 15.79
C LYS A 5 31.37 15.34 15.79
N GLU A 6 31.98 15.16 16.98
CA GLU A 6 33.40 14.88 17.10
C GLU A 6 33.75 13.52 16.48
N THR A 7 33.02 12.49 16.78
CA THR A 7 33.18 11.15 16.22
C THR A 7 32.93 11.12 14.70
N PHE A 8 32.00 11.92 14.20
CA PHE A 8 31.74 12.04 12.77
C PHE A 8 32.92 12.69 12.03
N LEU A 9 33.48 13.79 12.56
CA LEU A 9 34.56 14.55 11.92
C LEU A 9 35.89 13.79 11.82
N ILE A 10 36.05 12.68 12.57
CA ILE A 10 37.27 11.84 12.51
C ILE A 10 37.06 10.62 11.58
N GLN A 11 35.88 10.44 10.97
CA GLN A 11 35.64 9.35 10.04
C GLN A 11 36.44 9.52 8.74
N ASP A 12 36.81 8.39 8.11
CA ASP A 12 37.40 8.40 6.78
C ASP A 12 36.40 8.99 5.76
N PRO A 13 36.74 10.05 5.01
CA PRO A 13 35.90 10.61 3.96
C PRO A 13 35.41 9.55 2.95
N LYS A 14 36.18 8.52 2.69
CA LYS A 14 35.76 7.40 1.81
C LYS A 14 34.63 6.59 2.43
N ALA A 15 34.62 6.43 3.76
CA ALA A 15 33.54 5.74 4.44
C ALA A 15 32.24 6.57 4.38
N ILE A 16 32.33 7.89 4.52
CA ILE A 16 31.20 8.80 4.37
C ILE A 16 30.70 8.79 2.92
N GLU A 17 31.60 8.86 1.93
CA GLU A 17 31.19 8.77 0.50
C GLU A 17 30.49 7.43 0.20
N SER A 18 31.02 6.32 0.73
CA SER A 18 30.40 5.00 0.60
C SER A 18 29.00 4.94 1.24
N PHE A 19 28.83 5.58 2.40
CA PHE A 19 27.55 5.73 3.07
C PHE A 19 26.55 6.51 2.21
N LEU A 20 26.97 7.66 1.68
CA LEU A 20 26.12 8.50 0.82
C LEU A 20 25.66 7.72 -0.43
N ARG A 21 26.59 7.03 -1.11
CA ARG A 21 26.26 6.24 -2.32
C ARG A 21 25.39 5.02 -1.99
N GLY A 22 25.69 4.32 -0.91
CA GLY A 22 24.95 3.15 -0.47
C GLY A 22 23.50 3.45 -0.06
N ASN A 23 23.25 4.66 0.42
CA ASN A 23 21.93 5.13 0.82
C ASN A 23 21.23 6.02 -0.23
N ASN A 24 21.73 6.05 -1.47
CA ASN A 24 21.14 6.80 -2.58
C ASN A 24 21.02 8.30 -2.34
N PHE A 25 21.95 8.90 -1.58
CA PHE A 25 22.04 10.34 -1.50
C PHE A 25 22.38 10.94 -2.89
N PRO A 26 22.01 12.20 -3.15
CA PRO A 26 22.27 12.86 -4.43
C PRO A 26 23.72 12.70 -4.90
N PRO A 27 23.98 12.45 -6.21
CA PRO A 27 25.34 12.22 -6.70
C PRO A 27 26.28 13.41 -6.56
N ASP A 28 25.75 14.62 -6.46
CA ASP A 28 26.45 15.88 -6.23
C ASP A 28 26.80 16.11 -4.76
N MET A 29 26.14 15.44 -3.82
CA MET A 29 26.51 15.47 -2.40
C MET A 29 27.81 14.69 -2.19
N LYS A 30 28.90 15.39 -1.89
CA LYS A 30 30.21 14.82 -1.63
C LYS A 30 30.48 14.69 -0.13
N ALA A 31 31.26 13.69 0.26
CA ALA A 31 31.67 13.51 1.65
C ALA A 31 32.36 14.78 2.23
N GLU A 32 33.14 15.49 1.41
CA GLU A 32 33.85 16.69 1.79
C GLU A 32 32.87 17.83 2.16
N ASP A 33 31.81 18.01 1.35
CA ASP A 33 30.76 19.01 1.58
C ASP A 33 29.98 18.72 2.86
N VAL A 34 29.64 17.45 3.08
CA VAL A 34 28.95 17.00 4.30
C VAL A 34 29.80 17.22 5.55
N ILE A 35 31.11 16.91 5.48
CA ILE A 35 32.03 17.13 6.58
C ILE A 35 32.12 18.63 6.91
N GLU A 36 32.16 19.49 5.89
CA GLU A 36 32.21 20.95 6.08
C GLU A 36 30.91 21.47 6.71
N GLN A 37 29.76 21.01 6.24
CA GLN A 37 28.44 21.37 6.81
C GLN A 37 28.31 20.95 8.28
N VAL A 38 28.73 19.71 8.61
CA VAL A 38 28.73 19.23 10.00
C VAL A 38 29.72 20.05 10.85
N LYS A 39 30.87 20.41 10.31
CA LYS A 39 31.84 21.26 11.01
C LYS A 39 31.30 22.65 11.33
N ASN A 40 30.52 23.20 10.40
CA ASN A 40 29.93 24.54 10.51
C ASN A 40 28.60 24.59 11.28
N ASP A 41 28.13 23.43 11.82
CA ASP A 41 26.81 23.25 12.47
C ASP A 41 25.62 23.53 11.54
N GLU A 42 25.84 23.45 10.22
CA GLU A 42 24.77 23.53 9.20
C GLU A 42 24.00 22.22 9.04
N MET A 43 24.63 21.12 9.47
CA MET A 43 24.06 19.78 9.49
C MET A 43 24.50 19.03 10.74
N THR A 44 23.69 18.06 11.19
CA THR A 44 24.10 17.12 12.24
C THR A 44 24.30 15.72 11.66
N PRO A 45 25.20 14.89 12.23
CA PRO A 45 25.32 13.48 11.83
C PRO A 45 23.99 12.71 11.95
N GLN A 46 23.16 13.05 12.94
CA GLN A 46 21.83 12.49 13.10
C GLN A 46 20.93 12.86 11.92
N GLY A 47 20.98 14.10 11.42
CA GLY A 47 20.22 14.54 10.25
C GLY A 47 20.49 13.70 8.98
N LEU A 48 21.73 13.19 8.81
CA LEU A 48 22.03 12.23 7.73
C LEU A 48 21.34 10.88 7.93
N VAL A 49 21.30 10.41 9.18
CA VAL A 49 20.64 9.14 9.51
C VAL A 49 19.13 9.27 9.38
N ASP A 50 18.56 10.40 9.81
CA ASP A 50 17.14 10.69 9.72
C ASP A 50 16.66 10.75 8.26
N GLN A 51 17.52 11.13 7.31
CA GLN A 51 17.21 11.14 5.88
C GLN A 51 17.05 9.73 5.27
N ILE A 52 17.63 8.72 5.90
CA ILE A 52 17.52 7.32 5.48
C ILE A 52 16.70 6.48 6.45
N ALA A 53 16.24 7.06 7.56
CA ALA A 53 15.42 6.36 8.52
C ALA A 53 14.15 5.86 7.83
N ASP A 54 13.98 4.56 7.81
CA ASP A 54 12.72 3.92 7.48
C ASP A 54 11.78 4.18 8.66
N ASP A 55 10.64 4.82 8.42
CA ASP A 55 9.63 5.11 9.43
C ASP A 55 9.13 3.84 10.15
N ASN A 56 9.39 2.67 9.58
CA ASN A 56 9.15 1.36 10.17
C ASN A 56 10.34 0.78 10.95
N ALA A 57 11.54 1.34 10.85
CA ALA A 57 12.71 0.74 11.49
C ALA A 57 12.54 0.60 13.02
N ASP A 58 11.80 1.53 13.64
CA ASP A 58 11.52 1.49 15.07
C ASP A 58 10.54 0.39 15.46
N LEU A 59 9.65 -0.04 14.56
CA LEU A 59 8.73 -1.15 14.78
C LEU A 59 9.49 -2.49 14.86
N PHE A 60 10.63 -2.60 14.19
CA PHE A 60 11.47 -3.81 14.20
C PHE A 60 12.58 -3.78 15.26
N ASN A 61 12.80 -2.67 15.95
CA ASN A 61 13.83 -2.51 16.99
C ASN A 61 13.32 -2.83 18.40
N VAL A 62 12.25 -3.59 18.55
CA VAL A 62 11.70 -3.98 19.84
C VAL A 62 12.40 -5.24 20.34
N ASP A 63 12.86 -5.24 21.61
CA ASP A 63 13.33 -6.44 22.30
C ASP A 63 12.14 -7.41 22.49
N ILE A 64 12.09 -8.43 21.66
CA ILE A 64 10.99 -9.40 21.66
C ILE A 64 11.41 -10.62 22.43
N ARG A 65 10.61 -11.02 23.41
CA ARG A 65 10.65 -12.37 23.95
C ARG A 65 10.11 -13.31 22.88
N SER A 66 10.83 -14.37 22.65
CA SER A 66 10.45 -15.40 21.69
C SER A 66 9.14 -16.10 22.06
N LEU A 67 8.62 -16.90 21.13
CA LEU A 67 7.46 -17.74 21.36
C LEU A 67 7.76 -18.79 22.46
N GLU A 68 6.87 -18.89 23.42
CA GLU A 68 6.89 -19.94 24.46
C GLU A 68 5.62 -20.81 24.35
N ILE A 69 5.80 -22.13 24.37
CA ILE A 69 4.72 -23.10 24.27
C ILE A 69 4.58 -23.89 25.58
N TYR A 70 3.37 -23.94 26.10
CA TYR A 70 3.02 -24.61 27.33
C TYR A 70 2.06 -25.77 27.05
N ARG A 71 2.22 -26.86 27.78
CA ARG A 71 1.38 -28.08 27.72
C ARG A 71 0.80 -28.39 29.08
N SER A 72 -0.42 -28.89 29.08
CA SER A 72 -1.08 -29.54 30.21
C SER A 72 -1.34 -31.00 29.90
N ASP A 73 -1.06 -31.88 30.82
CA ASP A 73 -1.38 -33.33 30.75
C ASP A 73 -2.48 -33.72 31.78
N ASP A 74 -3.05 -32.73 32.46
CA ASP A 74 -4.06 -32.91 33.54
C ASP A 74 -5.35 -32.10 33.31
N ASN A 75 -5.76 -31.93 32.05
CA ASN A 75 -6.94 -31.18 31.63
C ASN A 75 -6.94 -29.70 32.00
N GLY A 76 -5.77 -29.07 32.06
CA GLY A 76 -5.62 -27.64 32.28
C GLY A 76 -5.47 -27.27 33.79
N GLU A 77 -5.32 -28.23 34.70
CA GLU A 77 -5.06 -27.95 36.11
C GLU A 77 -3.65 -27.40 36.35
N SER A 78 -2.66 -27.88 35.52
CA SER A 78 -1.31 -27.37 35.55
C SER A 78 -0.74 -27.26 34.15
N PHE A 79 0.24 -26.36 33.97
CA PHE A 79 0.94 -26.15 32.70
C PHE A 79 2.45 -26.14 32.93
N TYR A 80 3.18 -26.73 32.02
CA TYR A 80 4.64 -26.64 31.96
C TYR A 80 5.12 -26.20 30.59
N ARG A 81 6.22 -25.45 30.55
CA ARG A 81 6.90 -25.09 29.33
C ARG A 81 7.49 -26.34 28.68
N THR A 82 7.20 -26.56 27.37
CA THR A 82 7.56 -27.82 26.71
C THR A 82 9.03 -27.85 26.29
N HIS A 83 9.64 -26.69 26.02
CA HIS A 83 10.98 -26.55 25.48
C HIS A 83 11.90 -25.74 26.40
N GLN A 84 13.20 -25.97 26.34
CA GLN A 84 14.18 -25.28 27.18
C GLN A 84 14.68 -23.98 26.53
N GLU A 85 14.99 -24.03 25.23
CA GLU A 85 15.47 -22.88 24.49
C GLU A 85 14.30 -22.04 23.97
N ASP A 86 14.54 -20.75 23.79
CA ASP A 86 13.55 -19.83 23.24
C ASP A 86 13.36 -20.07 21.74
N LEU A 87 12.10 -20.10 21.29
CA LEU A 87 11.75 -20.30 19.88
C LEU A 87 11.86 -18.97 19.11
N GLN A 88 13.09 -18.61 18.77
CA GLN A 88 13.42 -17.36 18.10
C GLN A 88 12.92 -17.33 16.65
N ASN A 89 12.71 -16.12 16.13
CA ASN A 89 12.38 -15.86 14.72
C ASN A 89 11.08 -16.53 14.22
N VAL A 90 10.09 -16.69 15.09
CA VAL A 90 8.77 -17.23 14.73
C VAL A 90 7.72 -16.12 14.64
N VAL A 91 7.60 -15.28 15.65
CA VAL A 91 6.53 -14.28 15.74
C VAL A 91 7.03 -12.84 15.64
N PHE A 92 8.32 -12.58 15.79
CA PHE A 92 8.92 -11.24 15.82
C PHE A 92 8.09 -10.29 16.71
N SER A 93 7.83 -9.05 16.31
CA SER A 93 6.97 -8.09 17.02
C SER A 93 5.47 -8.36 16.87
N TYR A 94 5.08 -9.34 16.04
CA TYR A 94 3.68 -9.62 15.69
C TYR A 94 3.05 -10.78 16.49
N GLY A 95 3.55 -11.06 17.68
CA GLY A 95 3.02 -12.14 18.53
C GLY A 95 1.52 -12.02 18.85
N TYR A 96 0.96 -10.82 18.77
CA TYR A 96 -0.48 -10.58 18.90
C TYR A 96 -1.28 -11.01 17.66
N TYR A 97 -0.62 -11.15 16.52
CA TYR A 97 -1.23 -11.50 15.23
C TYR A 97 -1.17 -13.00 14.98
N PHE A 98 -0.03 -13.60 15.30
CA PHE A 98 0.24 -15.04 15.20
C PHE A 98 -0.05 -15.74 16.54
N GLY A 99 0.40 -16.96 16.68
CA GLY A 99 0.40 -17.67 17.96
C GLY A 99 -0.71 -18.71 18.06
N GLN A 100 -1.20 -19.22 16.93
CA GLN A 100 -2.02 -20.42 16.95
C GLN A 100 -1.15 -21.64 17.19
N VAL A 101 -1.61 -22.53 18.09
CA VAL A 101 -1.03 -23.85 18.32
C VAL A 101 -2.04 -24.91 17.90
N LYS A 102 -1.63 -25.84 17.06
CA LYS A 102 -2.49 -26.93 16.58
C LYS A 102 -1.81 -28.27 16.84
N VAL A 103 -2.49 -29.11 17.61
CA VAL A 103 -2.08 -30.50 17.82
C VAL A 103 -2.66 -31.36 16.71
N ASP A 104 -1.87 -32.28 16.20
CA ASP A 104 -2.34 -33.27 15.24
C ASP A 104 -3.44 -34.14 15.88
N PRO A 105 -4.60 -34.27 15.24
CA PRO A 105 -5.73 -35.01 15.82
C PRO A 105 -5.48 -36.54 15.99
N GLN A 106 -4.47 -37.07 15.30
CA GLN A 106 -4.11 -38.49 15.36
C GLN A 106 -2.82 -38.77 16.17
N ASP A 107 -2.01 -37.73 16.46
CA ASP A 107 -0.76 -37.84 17.17
C ASP A 107 -0.56 -36.65 18.13
N VAL A 108 -0.72 -36.86 19.42
CA VAL A 108 -0.61 -35.84 20.47
C VAL A 108 0.80 -35.26 20.62
N ASP A 109 1.80 -35.91 20.09
CA ASP A 109 3.19 -35.45 20.12
C ASP A 109 3.57 -34.63 18.87
N THR A 110 2.74 -34.68 17.83
CA THR A 110 2.89 -33.79 16.67
C THR A 110 2.10 -32.51 16.87
N VAL A 111 2.83 -31.38 16.90
CA VAL A 111 2.29 -30.03 17.20
C VAL A 111 2.81 -29.03 16.19
N TYR A 112 1.95 -28.14 15.76
CA TYR A 112 2.30 -27.00 14.88
C TYR A 112 2.08 -25.69 15.62
N ALA A 113 2.94 -24.71 15.39
CA ALA A 113 2.74 -23.34 15.83
C ALA A 113 2.94 -22.37 14.66
N THR A 114 1.99 -21.44 14.53
CA THR A 114 1.97 -20.46 13.42
C THR A 114 2.79 -19.22 13.75
N GLY A 115 3.32 -18.61 12.72
CA GLY A 115 4.16 -17.39 12.80
C GLY A 115 4.60 -16.97 11.41
N VAL A 116 5.60 -16.11 11.32
CA VAL A 116 6.19 -15.68 10.04
C VAL A 116 6.67 -16.90 9.25
N PRO A 117 7.58 -17.78 9.75
CA PRO A 117 7.58 -19.19 9.38
C PRO A 117 6.68 -19.95 10.36
N PHE A 118 6.02 -21.00 9.94
CA PHE A 118 5.44 -21.91 10.90
C PHE A 118 6.40 -23.05 11.25
N ILE A 119 6.26 -23.58 12.46
CA ILE A 119 7.14 -24.58 13.03
C ILE A 119 6.36 -25.82 13.46
N LYS A 120 7.06 -26.95 13.47
CA LYS A 120 6.53 -28.27 13.82
C LYS A 120 7.40 -28.93 14.87
N SER A 121 6.75 -29.57 15.83
CA SER A 121 7.33 -30.54 16.76
C SER A 121 6.74 -31.92 16.49
N THR A 122 7.51 -32.97 16.75
CA THR A 122 7.06 -34.38 16.71
C THR A 122 7.40 -35.12 18.01
N ASP A 123 7.67 -34.37 19.07
CA ASP A 123 8.06 -34.92 20.39
C ASP A 123 7.33 -34.21 21.55
N GLY A 124 6.12 -33.75 21.31
CA GLY A 124 5.28 -33.10 22.29
C GLY A 124 5.72 -31.68 22.64
N GLY A 125 6.39 -31.00 21.71
CA GLY A 125 6.83 -29.62 21.88
C GLY A 125 8.23 -29.44 22.48
N LYS A 126 8.99 -30.51 22.66
CA LYS A 126 10.35 -30.44 23.25
C LYS A 126 11.37 -29.87 22.27
N THR A 127 11.31 -30.31 21.00
CA THR A 127 12.13 -29.78 19.92
C THR A 127 11.25 -29.27 18.78
N TRP A 128 11.70 -28.24 18.09
CA TRP A 128 10.96 -27.57 17.03
C TRP A 128 11.83 -27.36 15.79
N HIS A 129 11.25 -27.56 14.62
CA HIS A 129 11.90 -27.27 13.36
C HIS A 129 10.97 -26.48 12.45
N SER A 130 11.54 -25.74 11.52
CA SER A 130 10.74 -25.09 10.47
C SER A 130 9.94 -26.15 9.71
N ALA A 131 8.64 -25.97 9.59
CA ALA A 131 7.77 -26.70 8.68
C ALA A 131 7.43 -25.84 7.45
N TRP A 132 8.05 -24.66 7.36
CA TRP A 132 7.89 -23.71 6.27
C TRP A 132 8.79 -24.06 5.09
N ASP A 133 8.23 -24.02 3.89
CA ASP A 133 8.91 -24.15 2.62
C ASP A 133 8.81 -22.82 1.85
N SER A 134 9.81 -22.46 1.06
CA SER A 134 9.85 -21.22 0.29
C SER A 134 8.78 -21.10 -0.80
N SER A 135 8.05 -22.17 -1.10
CA SER A 135 6.88 -22.15 -1.99
C SER A 135 5.60 -21.67 -1.30
N VAL A 136 5.57 -21.68 0.04
CA VAL A 136 4.48 -21.18 0.87
C VAL A 136 4.77 -19.74 1.25
N HIS A 137 3.79 -18.84 1.12
CA HIS A 137 3.95 -17.47 1.58
C HIS A 137 4.20 -17.44 3.10
N ALA A 138 4.97 -16.46 3.55
CA ALA A 138 5.18 -16.23 4.98
C ALA A 138 3.88 -15.77 5.70
N ASP A 139 3.99 -15.51 6.99
CA ASP A 139 2.90 -14.96 7.81
C ASP A 139 1.69 -15.89 7.89
N ILE A 140 1.95 -17.09 8.42
CA ILE A 140 0.94 -18.12 8.58
C ILE A 140 0.01 -17.75 9.75
N GLN A 141 -1.25 -17.48 9.44
CA GLN A 141 -2.27 -17.02 10.39
C GLN A 141 -3.25 -18.11 10.80
N ALA A 142 -3.41 -19.13 9.97
CA ALA A 142 -4.32 -20.24 10.24
C ALA A 142 -3.75 -21.56 9.77
N ILE A 143 -4.07 -22.65 10.49
CA ILE A 143 -3.75 -24.01 10.11
C ILE A 143 -4.93 -24.93 10.41
N TRP A 144 -5.27 -25.78 9.44
CA TRP A 144 -6.20 -26.87 9.62
C TRP A 144 -5.53 -28.20 9.24
N ILE A 145 -5.79 -29.24 10.03
CA ILE A 145 -5.29 -30.60 9.82
C ILE A 145 -6.51 -31.52 9.71
N ASP A 146 -6.56 -32.33 8.66
CA ASP A 146 -7.64 -33.29 8.49
C ASP A 146 -7.67 -34.30 9.67
N PRO A 147 -8.78 -34.39 10.41
CA PRO A 147 -8.86 -35.31 11.57
C PRO A 147 -8.77 -36.78 11.20
N ASN A 148 -9.00 -37.14 9.93
CA ASN A 148 -8.91 -38.50 9.46
C ASN A 148 -7.62 -38.83 8.70
N HIS A 149 -6.90 -37.77 8.24
CA HIS A 149 -5.68 -37.91 7.43
C HIS A 149 -4.70 -36.79 7.77
N SER A 150 -3.93 -36.98 8.85
CA SER A 150 -2.99 -35.97 9.37
C SER A 150 -1.94 -35.46 8.37
N ASN A 151 -1.72 -36.15 7.26
CA ASN A 151 -0.86 -35.68 6.17
C ASN A 151 -1.53 -34.60 5.30
N HIS A 152 -2.86 -34.44 5.41
CA HIS A 152 -3.60 -33.40 4.71
C HIS A 152 -3.70 -32.16 5.61
N ILE A 153 -3.03 -31.10 5.19
CA ILE A 153 -2.91 -29.84 5.93
C ILE A 153 -3.27 -28.69 5.02
N ILE A 154 -4.03 -27.73 5.52
CA ILE A 154 -4.31 -26.46 4.85
C ILE A 154 -3.80 -25.33 5.74
N VAL A 155 -3.09 -24.37 5.15
CA VAL A 155 -2.64 -23.15 5.81
C VAL A 155 -3.18 -21.91 5.11
N GLY A 156 -3.55 -20.91 5.91
CA GLY A 156 -3.89 -19.57 5.46
C GLY A 156 -2.75 -18.61 5.81
N ASN A 157 -2.33 -17.80 4.85
CA ASN A 157 -1.22 -16.87 4.98
C ASN A 157 -1.50 -15.58 4.19
N ASP A 158 -0.59 -14.61 4.24
CA ASP A 158 -0.76 -13.32 3.56
C ASP A 158 -0.67 -13.42 2.02
N GLY A 159 -0.27 -14.58 1.49
CA GLY A 159 -0.36 -14.89 0.05
C GLY A 159 -1.63 -15.65 -0.35
N GLY A 160 -2.47 -16.06 0.60
CA GLY A 160 -3.70 -16.82 0.34
C GLY A 160 -3.76 -18.15 1.07
N VAL A 161 -4.05 -19.23 0.36
CA VAL A 161 -4.23 -20.58 0.93
C VAL A 161 -3.31 -21.57 0.25
N ASP A 162 -2.60 -22.35 1.05
CA ASP A 162 -1.75 -23.44 0.58
C ASP A 162 -2.19 -24.77 1.20
N GLU A 163 -2.09 -25.86 0.45
CA GLU A 163 -2.53 -27.20 0.79
C GLU A 163 -1.38 -28.19 0.64
N SER A 164 -1.26 -29.13 1.59
CA SER A 164 -0.30 -30.24 1.57
C SER A 164 -1.02 -31.56 1.81
N PHE A 165 -0.63 -32.61 1.10
CA PHE A 165 -1.11 -33.98 1.27
C PHE A 165 -0.05 -34.94 1.82
N ASP A 166 1.12 -34.43 2.18
CA ASP A 166 2.27 -35.23 2.64
C ASP A 166 2.85 -34.76 3.99
N GLY A 167 2.02 -34.09 4.80
CA GLY A 167 2.40 -33.62 6.14
C GLY A 167 3.29 -32.38 6.13
N GLY A 168 3.18 -31.56 5.08
CA GLY A 168 3.92 -30.30 4.93
C GLY A 168 5.29 -30.44 4.25
N LYS A 169 5.55 -31.55 3.56
CA LYS A 169 6.81 -31.73 2.81
C LYS A 169 6.76 -31.09 1.44
N SER A 170 5.58 -31.05 0.83
CA SER A 170 5.31 -30.30 -0.38
C SER A 170 3.97 -29.58 -0.28
N TRP A 171 3.84 -28.46 -1.00
CA TRP A 171 2.69 -27.59 -0.93
C TRP A 171 2.17 -27.24 -2.31
N GLN A 172 0.86 -27.08 -2.40
CA GLN A 172 0.15 -26.59 -3.56
C GLN A 172 -0.62 -25.34 -3.17
N LYS A 173 -0.37 -24.25 -3.87
CA LYS A 173 -1.15 -23.02 -3.68
C LYS A 173 -2.52 -23.13 -4.30
N LEU A 174 -3.55 -22.67 -3.58
CA LEU A 174 -4.93 -22.64 -4.04
C LEU A 174 -5.27 -21.24 -4.59
N ASP A 175 -4.87 -20.96 -5.82
CA ASP A 175 -4.96 -19.64 -6.47
C ASP A 175 -6.29 -19.39 -7.20
N HIS A 176 -7.41 -19.91 -6.70
CA HIS A 176 -8.69 -19.80 -7.39
C HIS A 176 -9.72 -18.89 -6.70
N GLN A 177 -9.30 -18.11 -5.73
CA GLN A 177 -10.14 -17.08 -5.14
C GLN A 177 -10.14 -15.83 -6.04
N PRO A 178 -11.31 -15.26 -6.40
CA PRO A 178 -11.41 -14.07 -7.25
C PRO A 178 -11.18 -12.76 -6.49
N VAL A 179 -10.28 -12.75 -5.53
CA VAL A 179 -10.01 -11.63 -4.64
C VAL A 179 -8.50 -11.52 -4.39
N GLY A 180 -8.04 -10.30 -4.11
CA GLY A 180 -6.65 -10.03 -3.75
C GLY A 180 -6.58 -8.70 -3.00
N GLN A 181 -5.56 -8.52 -2.17
CA GLN A 181 -5.36 -7.30 -1.36
C GLN A 181 -4.73 -6.17 -2.19
N PHE A 182 -5.46 -5.69 -3.21
CA PHE A 182 -5.00 -4.61 -4.07
C PHE A 182 -5.13 -3.24 -3.40
N TYR A 183 -4.06 -2.47 -3.38
CA TYR A 183 -4.09 -1.05 -3.03
C TYR A 183 -4.52 -0.19 -4.22
N THR A 184 -3.93 -0.44 -5.38
CA THR A 184 -4.28 0.24 -6.63
C THR A 184 -4.13 -0.69 -7.81
N ILE A 185 -4.81 -0.36 -8.91
CA ILE A 185 -4.73 -1.07 -10.18
C ILE A 185 -4.41 -0.12 -11.33
N ALA A 186 -3.88 -0.66 -12.41
CA ALA A 186 -3.68 0.01 -13.68
C ALA A 186 -3.95 -0.96 -14.84
N VAL A 187 -4.19 -0.42 -16.02
CA VAL A 187 -4.38 -1.21 -17.26
C VAL A 187 -3.52 -0.64 -18.37
N ASP A 188 -3.13 -1.49 -19.33
CA ASP A 188 -2.47 -1.07 -20.55
C ASP A 188 -3.41 -1.14 -21.79
N MET A 189 -2.90 -0.76 -22.97
CA MET A 189 -3.65 -0.78 -24.21
C MET A 189 -3.29 -1.94 -25.14
N GLU A 190 -2.63 -2.99 -24.63
CA GLU A 190 -2.36 -4.22 -25.41
C GLU A 190 -3.67 -4.95 -25.78
N LYS A 191 -3.59 -6.01 -26.61
CA LYS A 191 -4.75 -6.83 -27.00
C LYS A 191 -4.40 -8.32 -26.89
N PRO A 192 -4.95 -9.04 -25.90
CA PRO A 192 -5.75 -8.54 -24.77
C PRO A 192 -4.96 -7.57 -23.91
N TYR A 193 -5.64 -6.66 -23.19
CA TYR A 193 -4.96 -5.75 -22.29
C TYR A 193 -4.48 -6.48 -21.04
N ASN A 194 -3.48 -5.91 -20.38
CA ASN A 194 -3.02 -6.42 -19.10
C ASN A 194 -3.55 -5.55 -17.96
N ILE A 195 -3.74 -6.20 -16.83
CA ILE A 195 -4.07 -5.59 -15.54
C ILE A 195 -2.81 -5.63 -14.70
N TYR A 196 -2.49 -4.51 -14.07
CA TYR A 196 -1.39 -4.36 -13.14
C TYR A 196 -1.97 -4.01 -11.77
N GLY A 197 -1.38 -4.49 -10.71
CA GLY A 197 -1.82 -4.11 -9.37
C GLY A 197 -0.73 -4.23 -8.34
N GLY A 198 -0.71 -3.27 -7.42
CA GLY A 198 0.10 -3.33 -6.21
C GLY A 198 -0.71 -3.97 -5.09
N LEU A 199 -0.15 -4.99 -4.44
CA LEU A 199 -0.80 -5.76 -3.39
C LEU A 199 0.02 -5.74 -2.11
N GLN A 200 -0.68 -5.74 -0.98
CA GLN A 200 -0.03 -5.94 0.30
C GLN A 200 0.66 -7.30 0.31
N ASP A 201 1.88 -7.36 0.85
CA ASP A 201 2.74 -8.55 1.05
C ASP A 201 3.10 -9.34 -0.23
N ASN A 202 2.42 -9.07 -1.35
CA ASN A 202 2.54 -9.83 -2.59
C ASN A 202 3.24 -9.07 -3.73
N GLY A 203 3.66 -7.85 -3.50
CA GLY A 203 4.38 -7.04 -4.48
C GLY A 203 3.47 -6.43 -5.55
N THR A 204 4.05 -6.15 -6.71
CA THR A 204 3.30 -5.68 -7.87
C THR A 204 3.18 -6.80 -8.89
N LEU A 205 1.95 -7.11 -9.26
CA LEU A 205 1.60 -8.16 -10.21
C LEU A 205 1.14 -7.58 -11.54
N LYS A 206 1.32 -8.37 -12.62
CA LYS A 206 0.80 -8.15 -13.96
C LYS A 206 0.11 -9.41 -14.45
N GLY A 207 -1.09 -9.29 -14.99
CA GLY A 207 -1.83 -10.41 -15.57
C GLY A 207 -2.64 -10.00 -16.80
N SER A 208 -2.92 -10.94 -17.70
CA SER A 208 -3.74 -10.67 -18.88
C SER A 208 -5.23 -10.66 -18.55
N SER A 209 -5.98 -9.71 -19.13
CA SER A 209 -7.45 -9.66 -19.03
C SER A 209 -8.15 -10.85 -19.67
N SER A 210 -7.46 -11.63 -20.53
CA SER A 210 -8.01 -12.83 -21.17
C SER A 210 -7.84 -14.10 -20.34
N ASN A 211 -7.27 -14.03 -19.16
CA ASN A 211 -7.16 -15.18 -18.26
C ASN A 211 -8.55 -15.58 -17.76
N LEU A 212 -9.12 -16.59 -18.40
CA LEU A 212 -10.43 -17.09 -18.06
C LEU A 212 -10.35 -18.24 -17.06
N TRP A 213 -11.19 -18.20 -16.07
CA TRP A 213 -11.37 -19.17 -14.98
C TRP A 213 -11.69 -20.63 -15.38
N HIS A 214 -11.65 -20.97 -16.66
CA HIS A 214 -12.25 -22.21 -17.17
C HIS A 214 -11.28 -23.35 -17.47
N ASP A 215 -9.97 -23.15 -17.29
CA ASP A 215 -9.04 -24.25 -17.52
C ASP A 215 -8.58 -24.86 -16.19
N ASN A 216 -8.98 -26.10 -15.93
CA ASN A 216 -8.60 -26.92 -14.76
C ASN A 216 -7.08 -27.24 -14.71
N GLN A 217 -6.26 -26.52 -15.47
CA GLN A 217 -4.81 -26.62 -15.50
C GLN A 217 -4.10 -25.43 -14.83
N TYR A 218 -4.69 -24.86 -13.80
CA TYR A 218 -4.09 -23.77 -13.03
C TYR A 218 -2.74 -24.17 -12.44
N LYS A 219 -1.67 -23.66 -13.02
CA LYS A 219 -0.29 -23.77 -12.52
C LYS A 219 0.26 -22.41 -12.12
N GLY A 220 -0.52 -21.55 -11.47
CA GLY A 220 -0.02 -20.28 -10.90
C GLY A 220 0.78 -19.39 -11.86
N LYS A 221 0.46 -19.39 -13.17
CA LYS A 221 1.21 -18.67 -14.21
C LYS A 221 0.47 -17.47 -14.80
N ASP A 222 -0.71 -17.16 -14.31
CA ASP A 222 -1.56 -16.15 -14.93
C ASP A 222 -1.21 -14.74 -14.45
N TRP A 223 -0.49 -14.63 -13.34
CA TRP A 223 0.04 -13.40 -12.81
C TRP A 223 1.56 -13.45 -12.67
N GLU A 224 2.23 -12.47 -13.21
CA GLU A 224 3.66 -12.27 -13.10
C GLU A 224 3.96 -11.24 -12.02
N ARG A 225 4.81 -11.59 -11.03
CA ARG A 225 5.34 -10.64 -10.07
C ARG A 225 6.44 -9.81 -10.73
N ILE A 226 6.14 -8.55 -11.02
CA ILE A 226 7.06 -7.63 -11.70
C ILE A 226 7.92 -6.81 -10.73
N PHE A 227 7.49 -6.67 -9.46
CA PHE A 227 8.25 -5.98 -8.42
C PHE A 227 7.91 -6.51 -7.03
N GLY A 228 8.83 -6.30 -6.06
CA GLY A 228 8.67 -6.76 -4.67
C GLY A 228 8.14 -5.69 -3.72
N GLY A 229 8.13 -6.00 -2.40
CA GLY A 229 7.59 -5.17 -1.34
C GLY A 229 6.06 -5.26 -1.25
N ASP A 230 5.43 -4.38 -0.45
CA ASP A 230 3.98 -4.18 -0.51
C ASP A 230 3.69 -3.26 -1.68
N GLY A 231 3.21 -3.83 -2.79
CA GLY A 231 2.98 -3.09 -4.01
C GLY A 231 1.92 -2.01 -3.81
N MET A 232 2.21 -0.80 -4.26
CA MET A 232 1.35 0.37 -4.11
C MET A 232 0.92 0.89 -5.49
N HIS A 233 1.09 2.17 -5.77
CA HIS A 233 0.70 2.77 -7.04
C HIS A 233 1.45 2.17 -8.23
N VAL A 234 0.71 1.92 -9.32
CA VAL A 234 1.25 1.48 -10.60
C VAL A 234 0.80 2.46 -11.69
N ASN A 235 1.72 2.84 -12.58
CA ASN A 235 1.40 3.60 -13.78
C ASN A 235 2.10 2.94 -14.97
N VAL A 236 1.40 2.86 -16.11
CA VAL A 236 1.91 2.18 -17.32
C VAL A 236 2.04 3.16 -18.45
N ASP A 237 3.23 3.26 -19.00
CA ASP A 237 3.51 3.99 -20.23
C ASP A 237 3.63 3.01 -21.40
N ASP A 238 2.56 2.88 -22.16
CA ASP A 238 2.48 1.98 -23.33
C ASP A 238 3.38 2.40 -24.49
N GLU A 239 3.73 3.69 -24.57
CA GLU A 239 4.52 4.24 -25.70
C GLU A 239 5.98 3.84 -25.54
N ASP A 240 6.56 4.13 -24.38
CA ASP A 240 7.97 3.84 -24.09
C ASP A 240 8.19 2.48 -23.39
N LYS A 241 7.11 1.71 -23.18
CA LYS A 241 7.15 0.39 -22.52
C LYS A 241 7.78 0.47 -21.13
N LEU A 242 7.38 1.49 -20.36
CA LEU A 242 7.82 1.70 -19.01
C LEU A 242 6.68 1.38 -18.01
N THR A 243 7.04 0.81 -16.89
CA THR A 243 6.11 0.64 -15.79
C THR A 243 6.68 1.35 -14.56
N TYR A 244 5.90 2.23 -13.96
CA TYR A 244 6.24 2.89 -12.71
C TYR A 244 5.56 2.14 -11.58
N VAL A 245 6.32 1.71 -10.58
CA VAL A 245 5.83 0.93 -9.44
C VAL A 245 6.24 1.61 -8.14
N GLY A 246 5.37 1.51 -7.15
CA GLY A 246 5.65 1.96 -5.79
C GLY A 246 5.58 0.80 -4.80
N PHE A 247 6.30 0.92 -3.69
CA PHE A 247 6.09 0.15 -2.50
C PHE A 247 6.07 1.05 -1.27
N GLN A 248 5.93 0.51 -0.07
CA GLN A 248 5.67 1.22 1.18
C GLN A 248 6.37 2.59 1.26
N PHE A 249 5.65 3.60 1.75
CA PHE A 249 6.15 4.95 2.00
C PHE A 249 6.72 5.65 0.76
N GLY A 250 6.06 5.44 -0.40
CA GLY A 250 6.40 6.15 -1.64
C GLY A 250 7.76 5.82 -2.23
N ASN A 251 8.35 4.69 -1.86
CA ASN A 251 9.50 4.18 -2.57
C ASN A 251 9.10 3.81 -3.99
N SER A 252 9.50 4.62 -4.95
CA SER A 252 9.04 4.54 -6.34
C SER A 252 10.17 4.19 -7.29
N PHE A 253 9.86 3.35 -8.28
CA PHE A 253 10.80 2.85 -9.26
C PHE A 253 10.21 2.91 -10.67
N ARG A 254 11.08 3.17 -11.64
CA ARG A 254 10.81 3.02 -13.06
C ARG A 254 11.40 1.70 -13.54
N LEU A 255 10.56 0.82 -14.05
CA LEU A 255 10.94 -0.46 -14.66
C LEU A 255 11.04 -0.29 -16.18
N SER A 256 12.06 -0.91 -16.76
CA SER A 256 12.29 -0.99 -18.20
C SER A 256 12.97 -2.34 -18.49
N SER A 257 13.48 -2.52 -19.71
CA SER A 257 14.35 -3.67 -20.03
C SER A 257 15.71 -3.66 -19.30
N ALA A 258 16.07 -2.52 -18.71
CA ALA A 258 17.26 -2.38 -17.87
C ALA A 258 16.93 -2.62 -16.39
N ALA A 259 17.93 -2.53 -15.51
CA ALA A 259 17.71 -2.62 -14.07
C ALA A 259 16.72 -1.53 -13.58
N PRO A 260 15.89 -1.84 -12.57
CA PRO A 260 14.97 -0.86 -11.98
C PRO A 260 15.70 0.40 -11.52
N LYS A 261 15.17 1.57 -11.88
CA LYS A 261 15.71 2.86 -11.46
C LYS A 261 14.83 3.46 -10.36
N LYS A 262 15.41 3.76 -9.20
CA LYS A 262 14.72 4.51 -8.14
C LYS A 262 14.43 5.93 -8.63
N ILE A 263 13.18 6.36 -8.45
CA ILE A 263 12.68 7.68 -8.88
C ILE A 263 11.95 8.44 -7.74
N THR A 264 12.06 7.99 -6.50
CA THR A 264 11.52 8.72 -5.35
C THR A 264 12.13 10.12 -5.30
N PRO A 265 11.34 11.20 -5.09
CA PRO A 265 11.90 12.55 -4.88
C PRO A 265 12.94 12.53 -3.77
N PRO A 266 14.14 13.09 -4.00
CA PRO A 266 15.18 13.15 -2.98
C PRO A 266 14.78 14.13 -1.87
N THR A 267 15.23 13.87 -0.65
CA THR A 267 15.29 14.89 0.41
C THR A 267 16.65 15.57 0.33
N TYR A 268 16.67 16.87 0.24
CA TYR A 268 17.92 17.62 0.22
C TYR A 268 18.39 17.91 1.65
N VAL A 269 19.71 18.07 1.80
CA VAL A 269 20.32 18.41 3.08
C VAL A 269 19.80 19.76 3.57
N GLY A 270 19.32 19.81 4.83
CA GLY A 270 18.72 21.01 5.41
C GLY A 270 17.21 21.17 5.15
N GLU A 271 16.61 20.28 4.40
CA GLU A 271 15.15 20.20 4.30
C GLU A 271 14.58 19.23 5.34
N ASP A 272 13.36 19.51 5.77
CA ASP A 272 12.58 18.56 6.57
C ASP A 272 12.36 17.26 5.78
N LEU A 273 12.38 16.14 6.49
CA LEU A 273 12.08 14.83 5.89
C LEU A 273 10.75 14.89 5.13
N LEU A 274 10.77 14.39 3.91
CA LEU A 274 9.56 14.24 3.11
C LEU A 274 8.64 13.24 3.78
N ARG A 275 7.58 13.73 4.45
CA ARG A 275 6.55 12.86 5.01
C ARG A 275 5.76 12.23 3.88
N LYS A 276 5.60 10.93 3.94
CA LYS A 276 4.99 10.08 2.91
C LYS A 276 3.99 9.14 3.55
N ASN A 277 2.83 8.99 2.96
CA ASN A 277 1.84 8.02 3.41
C ASN A 277 2.35 6.60 3.18
N TRP A 278 1.78 5.63 3.87
CA TRP A 278 1.96 4.20 3.55
C TRP A 278 1.73 3.96 2.06
N ASN A 279 0.57 4.33 1.55
CA ASN A 279 0.23 4.32 0.13
C ASN A 279 0.34 5.75 -0.44
N THR A 280 1.57 6.18 -0.68
CA THR A 280 1.87 7.53 -1.19
C THR A 280 1.40 7.68 -2.64
N PRO A 281 0.58 8.70 -2.98
CA PRO A 281 0.12 8.90 -4.35
C PRO A 281 1.26 9.22 -5.32
N VAL A 282 1.35 8.40 -6.37
CA VAL A 282 2.23 8.61 -7.53
C VAL A 282 1.40 8.50 -8.80
N MET A 283 1.42 9.52 -9.63
CA MET A 283 0.55 9.61 -10.80
C MET A 283 1.33 10.06 -12.03
N MET A 284 1.10 9.42 -13.16
CA MET A 284 1.54 9.88 -14.47
C MET A 284 0.50 10.86 -15.04
N SER A 285 0.96 11.95 -15.63
CA SER A 285 0.08 12.94 -16.27
C SER A 285 -0.65 12.32 -17.47
N THR A 286 -1.94 12.66 -17.59
CA THR A 286 -2.76 12.29 -18.74
C THR A 286 -2.41 13.10 -19.99
N HIS A 287 -1.70 14.21 -19.86
CA HIS A 287 -1.34 15.12 -20.96
C HIS A 287 0.02 14.82 -21.57
N ASN A 288 0.96 14.31 -20.78
CA ASN A 288 2.29 13.94 -21.24
C ASN A 288 2.89 12.87 -20.31
N LYS A 289 3.21 11.71 -20.83
CA LYS A 289 3.72 10.56 -20.10
C LYS A 289 5.13 10.73 -19.50
N ASP A 290 5.87 11.77 -19.94
CA ASP A 290 7.13 12.15 -19.31
C ASP A 290 6.93 12.82 -17.94
N ILE A 291 5.70 13.29 -17.66
CA ILE A 291 5.37 14.02 -16.47
C ILE A 291 4.83 13.07 -15.41
N LEU A 292 5.49 13.07 -14.25
CA LEU A 292 5.04 12.38 -13.07
C LEU A 292 4.77 13.37 -11.93
N TYR A 293 3.79 13.05 -11.12
CA TYR A 293 3.50 13.73 -9.87
C TYR A 293 3.69 12.76 -8.69
N PHE A 294 4.22 13.28 -7.60
CA PHE A 294 4.40 12.57 -6.34
C PHE A 294 3.89 13.43 -5.20
N ALA A 295 3.02 12.88 -4.34
CA ALA A 295 2.42 13.65 -3.26
C ALA A 295 2.71 13.04 -1.89
N GLY A 296 3.65 13.65 -1.16
CA GLY A 296 3.85 13.47 0.27
C GLY A 296 3.10 14.56 1.07
N HIS A 297 3.76 15.24 2.00
CA HIS A 297 3.20 16.46 2.57
C HIS A 297 3.26 17.66 1.60
N LYS A 298 4.12 17.56 0.58
CA LYS A 298 4.22 18.46 -0.57
C LYS A 298 3.96 17.69 -1.85
N VAL A 299 3.59 18.40 -2.89
CA VAL A 299 3.48 17.86 -4.25
C VAL A 299 4.75 18.14 -5.03
N TYR A 300 5.29 17.13 -5.65
CA TYR A 300 6.43 17.20 -6.55
C TYR A 300 6.00 16.88 -7.97
N ARG A 301 6.63 17.52 -8.94
CA ARG A 301 6.47 17.25 -10.37
C ARG A 301 7.82 16.94 -11.00
N SER A 302 7.89 15.87 -11.75
CA SER A 302 8.97 15.56 -12.68
C SER A 302 8.50 15.83 -14.11
N MET A 303 9.39 16.37 -14.96
CA MET A 303 9.15 16.58 -16.39
C MET A 303 9.91 15.58 -17.26
N ASN A 304 10.60 14.61 -16.65
CA ASN A 304 11.53 13.70 -17.31
C ASN A 304 11.49 12.29 -16.67
N LYS A 305 10.28 11.75 -16.51
CA LYS A 305 10.08 10.35 -16.10
C LYS A 305 10.63 10.02 -14.70
N GLY A 306 10.66 11.00 -13.82
CA GLY A 306 11.11 10.85 -12.44
C GLY A 306 12.62 11.00 -12.26
N ASP A 307 13.36 11.46 -13.28
CA ASP A 307 14.79 11.67 -13.16
C ASP A 307 15.13 12.89 -12.30
N ASP A 308 14.36 13.97 -12.43
CA ASP A 308 14.45 15.16 -11.60
C ASP A 308 13.07 15.57 -11.08
N TRP A 309 13.04 16.17 -9.89
CA TRP A 309 11.82 16.58 -9.23
C TRP A 309 11.88 18.04 -8.80
N THR A 310 10.76 18.71 -8.93
CA THR A 310 10.56 20.08 -8.43
C THR A 310 9.33 20.10 -7.54
N ALA A 311 9.45 20.62 -6.32
CA ALA A 311 8.28 20.88 -5.47
C ALA A 311 7.42 21.97 -6.13
N ILE A 312 6.12 21.69 -6.25
CA ILE A 312 5.12 22.60 -6.81
C ILE A 312 4.07 23.01 -5.78
N SER A 313 4.32 22.71 -4.51
CA SER A 313 3.52 23.19 -3.37
C SER A 313 4.40 23.39 -2.16
N ASP A 314 3.90 24.18 -1.21
CA ASP A 314 4.32 24.14 0.19
C ASP A 314 3.71 22.92 0.88
N ASP A 315 3.87 22.80 2.22
CA ASP A 315 3.20 21.77 3.02
C ASP A 315 1.67 21.98 2.95
N LEU A 316 0.97 20.98 2.41
CA LEU A 316 -0.49 20.99 2.24
C LEU A 316 -1.24 20.41 3.45
N THR A 317 -0.55 20.11 4.55
CA THR A 317 -1.11 19.50 5.76
C THR A 317 -1.06 20.46 6.94
N GLU A 318 -1.91 20.27 7.94
CA GLU A 318 -2.00 21.14 9.11
C GLU A 318 -1.90 20.40 10.45
N SER A 319 -1.96 19.07 10.46
CA SER A 319 -1.93 18.31 11.70
C SER A 319 -0.52 18.22 12.27
N GLU A 320 -0.37 18.53 13.56
CA GLU A 320 0.86 18.35 14.33
C GLU A 320 0.94 16.95 14.98
N ASN A 321 -0.18 16.23 15.05
CA ASN A 321 -0.22 14.89 15.61
C ASN A 321 0.34 13.88 14.59
N ARG A 322 1.49 13.32 14.87
CA ARG A 322 2.22 12.42 13.96
C ARG A 322 2.01 10.93 14.29
N GLY A 323 1.63 10.59 15.51
CA GLY A 323 1.48 9.19 15.93
C GLY A 323 2.77 8.37 15.75
N ASN A 324 2.61 7.05 15.66
CA ASN A 324 3.71 6.10 15.42
C ASN A 324 3.95 5.83 13.93
N VAL A 325 3.06 6.29 13.07
CA VAL A 325 3.12 6.11 11.61
C VAL A 325 3.09 7.48 10.94
N PRO A 326 3.61 7.61 9.73
CA PRO A 326 3.52 8.86 8.98
C PRO A 326 2.08 9.34 8.88
N PHE A 327 1.84 10.55 9.32
CA PHE A 327 0.56 11.25 9.30
C PHE A 327 0.79 12.70 8.87
N ALA A 328 -0.26 13.41 8.49
CA ALA A 328 -0.21 14.68 7.79
C ALA A 328 0.52 14.52 6.44
N THR A 329 -0.10 13.74 5.57
CA THR A 329 0.40 13.36 4.25
C THR A 329 -0.73 13.38 3.23
N ALA A 330 -0.40 13.53 1.95
CA ALA A 330 -1.36 13.32 0.88
C ALA A 330 -1.74 11.84 0.77
N THR A 331 -3.01 11.58 0.53
CA THR A 331 -3.60 10.26 0.35
C THR A 331 -4.25 10.06 -1.01
N SER A 332 -4.53 11.17 -1.70
CA SER A 332 -5.14 11.14 -3.03
C SER A 332 -4.67 12.31 -3.87
N LEU A 333 -4.41 12.04 -5.15
CA LEU A 333 -3.91 12.98 -6.12
C LEU A 333 -4.65 12.77 -7.46
N SER A 334 -5.11 13.83 -8.10
CA SER A 334 -5.79 13.75 -9.39
C SER A 334 -5.50 14.97 -10.26
N GLU A 335 -5.01 14.76 -11.48
CA GLU A 335 -4.94 15.80 -12.51
C GLU A 335 -6.18 15.74 -13.39
N SER A 336 -6.70 16.88 -13.79
CA SER A 336 -7.80 16.95 -14.74
C SER A 336 -7.33 16.46 -16.13
N PRO A 337 -8.03 15.52 -16.77
CA PRO A 337 -7.70 15.13 -18.14
C PRO A 337 -8.06 16.21 -19.19
N LEU A 338 -8.80 17.25 -18.79
CA LEU A 338 -9.23 18.33 -19.68
C LEU A 338 -8.30 19.54 -19.63
N LYS A 339 -7.56 19.73 -18.52
CA LYS A 339 -6.70 20.89 -18.33
C LYS A 339 -5.41 20.49 -17.63
N PHE A 340 -4.29 20.62 -18.35
CA PHE A 340 -2.96 20.43 -17.76
C PHE A 340 -2.73 21.40 -16.59
N GLY A 341 -2.21 20.86 -15.48
CA GLY A 341 -1.91 21.65 -14.29
C GLY A 341 -3.13 22.00 -13.41
N LEU A 342 -4.32 21.52 -13.76
CA LEU A 342 -5.44 21.50 -12.82
C LEU A 342 -5.33 20.23 -11.97
N ILE A 343 -4.87 20.40 -10.73
CA ILE A 343 -4.50 19.30 -9.85
C ILE A 343 -5.26 19.41 -8.53
N TRP A 344 -5.77 18.26 -8.07
CA TRP A 344 -6.46 18.10 -6.79
C TRP A 344 -5.63 17.22 -5.86
N VAL A 345 -5.61 17.58 -4.57
CA VAL A 345 -4.93 16.82 -3.51
C VAL A 345 -5.86 16.64 -2.33
N GLY A 346 -5.93 15.43 -1.81
CA GLY A 346 -6.58 15.09 -0.55
C GLY A 346 -5.56 14.54 0.45
N THR A 347 -5.77 14.79 1.75
CA THR A 347 -4.85 14.42 2.81
C THR A 347 -5.52 13.54 3.88
N ASP A 348 -4.69 12.86 4.69
CA ASP A 348 -5.14 12.04 5.83
C ASP A 348 -5.68 12.89 7.00
N ASP A 349 -5.32 14.15 7.12
CA ASP A 349 -5.88 15.09 8.09
C ASP A 349 -7.13 15.85 7.58
N GLY A 350 -7.67 15.41 6.44
CA GLY A 350 -8.98 15.83 5.92
C GLY A 350 -8.96 17.13 5.13
N LEU A 351 -7.82 17.53 4.61
CA LEU A 351 -7.70 18.72 3.79
C LEU A 351 -7.87 18.36 2.30
N VAL A 352 -8.47 19.29 1.57
CA VAL A 352 -8.62 19.21 0.11
C VAL A 352 -8.11 20.51 -0.49
N TRP A 353 -7.21 20.37 -1.43
CA TRP A 353 -6.57 21.47 -2.14
C TRP A 353 -6.75 21.35 -3.64
N VAL A 354 -6.80 22.47 -4.32
CA VAL A 354 -6.82 22.54 -5.78
C VAL A 354 -5.92 23.67 -6.26
N THR A 355 -5.17 23.39 -7.32
CA THR A 355 -4.49 24.39 -8.15
C THR A 355 -5.03 24.28 -9.58
N ASP A 356 -5.14 25.39 -10.29
CA ASP A 356 -5.55 25.44 -11.70
C ASP A 356 -4.51 26.14 -12.61
N ASP A 357 -3.31 26.35 -12.07
CA ASP A 357 -2.17 27.03 -12.71
C ASP A 357 -0.85 26.24 -12.62
N GLY A 358 -0.94 24.91 -12.40
CA GLY A 358 0.22 24.03 -12.36
C GLY A 358 1.02 24.06 -11.06
N GLY A 359 0.40 24.52 -9.96
CA GLY A 359 1.00 24.52 -8.63
C GLY A 359 1.62 25.85 -8.22
N ASN A 360 1.40 26.95 -8.98
CA ASN A 360 1.86 28.28 -8.54
C ASN A 360 1.03 28.77 -7.34
N ASP A 361 -0.29 28.62 -7.43
CA ASP A 361 -1.20 28.94 -6.34
C ASP A 361 -2.06 27.72 -5.95
N TRP A 362 -2.20 27.47 -4.65
CA TRP A 362 -3.01 26.39 -4.09
C TRP A 362 -4.17 26.94 -3.26
N ASN A 363 -5.37 26.51 -3.60
CA ASN A 363 -6.60 26.91 -2.93
C ASN A 363 -7.08 25.80 -2.00
N LYS A 364 -7.11 26.03 -0.68
CA LYS A 364 -7.71 25.15 0.31
C LYS A 364 -9.22 25.22 0.24
N VAL A 365 -9.84 24.17 -0.30
CA VAL A 365 -11.31 24.10 -0.53
C VAL A 365 -12.05 23.26 0.50
N SER A 366 -11.36 22.46 1.31
CA SER A 366 -11.95 21.66 2.39
C SER A 366 -12.72 22.50 3.43
N LYS A 367 -12.31 23.73 3.65
CA LYS A 367 -13.04 24.66 4.57
C LYS A 367 -14.49 24.98 4.13
N ARG A 368 -14.86 24.62 2.90
CA ARG A 368 -16.20 24.82 2.33
C ARG A 368 -17.06 23.57 2.40
N LEU A 369 -16.50 22.44 2.81
CA LEU A 369 -17.23 21.25 3.17
C LEU A 369 -18.02 21.45 4.47
N PRO A 370 -19.07 20.67 4.73
CA PRO A 370 -19.80 20.70 6.00
C PRO A 370 -18.93 20.31 7.18
N GLN A 371 -18.21 21.26 7.79
CA GLN A 371 -17.14 21.05 8.76
C GLN A 371 -17.53 20.17 9.96
N LYS A 372 -18.78 20.22 10.39
CA LYS A 372 -19.28 19.39 11.50
C LYS A 372 -19.19 17.89 11.19
N GLN A 373 -19.30 17.52 9.91
CA GLN A 373 -19.33 16.13 9.45
C GLN A 373 -18.01 15.67 8.85
N THR A 374 -17.17 16.59 8.34
CA THR A 374 -16.03 16.25 7.49
C THR A 374 -14.66 16.60 8.07
N LYS A 375 -14.60 17.50 9.08
CA LYS A 375 -13.32 17.96 9.62
C LYS A 375 -12.47 16.81 10.17
N GLY A 376 -11.24 16.72 9.70
CA GLY A 376 -10.25 15.72 10.15
C GLY A 376 -10.51 14.30 9.66
N LYS A 377 -11.47 14.09 8.75
CA LYS A 377 -11.72 12.78 8.15
C LYS A 377 -10.76 12.55 6.99
N TRP A 378 -10.23 11.35 6.92
CA TRP A 378 -9.30 10.93 5.88
C TRP A 378 -9.92 11.08 4.49
N VAL A 379 -9.23 11.73 3.55
CA VAL A 379 -9.63 11.76 2.14
C VAL A 379 -9.27 10.41 1.51
N SER A 380 -10.26 9.56 1.28
CA SER A 380 -10.03 8.27 0.61
C SER A 380 -9.80 8.45 -0.89
N ARG A 381 -10.52 9.38 -1.53
CA ARG A 381 -10.34 9.66 -2.96
C ARG A 381 -10.79 11.07 -3.33
N ILE A 382 -10.00 11.76 -4.14
CA ILE A 382 -10.40 12.95 -4.90
C ILE A 382 -10.17 12.67 -6.39
N VAL A 383 -11.16 12.96 -7.25
CA VAL A 383 -11.06 12.70 -8.69
C VAL A 383 -11.58 13.89 -9.48
N ALA A 384 -10.77 14.43 -10.38
CA ALA A 384 -11.21 15.40 -11.37
C ALA A 384 -12.10 14.73 -12.42
N SER A 385 -13.16 15.40 -12.82
CA SER A 385 -14.08 14.92 -13.85
C SER A 385 -13.40 14.86 -15.22
N PRO A 386 -13.64 13.80 -16.02
CA PRO A 386 -13.23 13.74 -17.41
C PRO A 386 -14.19 14.51 -18.35
N HIS A 387 -15.28 15.08 -17.84
CA HIS A 387 -16.32 15.73 -18.63
C HIS A 387 -16.35 17.25 -18.48
N THR A 388 -15.93 17.77 -17.33
CA THR A 388 -15.87 19.23 -17.09
C THR A 388 -14.77 19.60 -16.10
N GLU A 389 -14.00 20.65 -16.44
CA GLU A 389 -12.86 21.12 -15.64
C GLU A 389 -13.26 21.52 -14.22
N GLN A 390 -14.47 22.05 -14.03
CA GLN A 390 -14.93 22.58 -12.75
C GLN A 390 -15.39 21.51 -11.77
N ARG A 391 -15.65 20.28 -12.27
CA ARG A 391 -16.18 19.18 -11.46
C ARG A 391 -15.08 18.34 -10.84
N ALA A 392 -15.30 17.98 -9.59
CA ALA A 392 -14.56 16.92 -8.92
C ALA A 392 -15.47 16.15 -7.95
N TRP A 393 -15.14 14.89 -7.74
CA TRP A 393 -15.75 14.01 -6.76
C TRP A 393 -14.79 13.79 -5.61
N LEU A 394 -15.33 13.81 -4.39
CA LEU A 394 -14.58 13.65 -3.16
C LEU A 394 -15.24 12.59 -2.29
N ALA A 395 -14.48 11.56 -1.93
CA ALA A 395 -14.84 10.59 -0.91
C ALA A 395 -13.96 10.76 0.33
N LEU A 396 -14.58 10.63 1.51
CA LEU A 396 -13.91 10.64 2.80
C LEU A 396 -14.26 9.36 3.56
N ASN A 397 -13.37 8.92 4.44
CA ASN A 397 -13.66 7.85 5.37
C ASN A 397 -13.25 8.20 6.80
N ASN A 398 -13.80 7.49 7.78
CA ASN A 398 -13.51 7.72 9.18
C ASN A 398 -13.57 6.43 10.03
N TYR A 399 -13.46 5.28 9.39
CA TYR A 399 -13.54 3.97 10.07
C TYR A 399 -12.50 3.81 11.19
N ARG A 400 -11.38 4.53 11.13
CA ARG A 400 -10.37 4.58 12.20
C ARG A 400 -10.89 5.18 13.51
N ASN A 401 -12.05 5.84 13.46
CA ASN A 401 -12.78 6.40 14.60
C ASN A 401 -14.16 5.76 14.76
N ASP A 402 -14.33 4.49 14.35
CA ASP A 402 -15.58 3.72 14.40
C ASP A 402 -16.77 4.37 13.67
N ASP A 403 -16.49 5.22 12.68
CA ASP A 403 -17.47 5.94 11.89
C ASP A 403 -17.42 5.46 10.43
N ILE A 404 -18.38 4.60 10.08
CA ILE A 404 -18.51 3.96 8.75
C ILE A 404 -19.57 4.65 7.87
N GLN A 405 -19.96 5.87 8.17
CA GLN A 405 -20.92 6.61 7.34
C GLN A 405 -20.32 6.88 5.95
N PRO A 406 -21.13 6.83 4.89
CA PRO A 406 -20.67 7.24 3.57
C PRO A 406 -20.51 8.75 3.51
N TYR A 407 -19.36 9.22 3.12
CA TYR A 407 -19.05 10.64 2.91
C TYR A 407 -18.65 10.84 1.45
N LEU A 408 -19.60 11.30 0.64
CA LEU A 408 -19.42 11.54 -0.78
C LEU A 408 -19.88 12.95 -1.15
N TYR A 409 -19.01 13.70 -1.79
CA TYR A 409 -19.29 15.08 -2.20
C TYR A 409 -18.92 15.31 -3.65
N LYS A 410 -19.70 16.19 -4.31
CA LYS A 410 -19.45 16.66 -5.68
C LYS A 410 -19.31 18.19 -5.68
N THR A 411 -18.38 18.71 -6.44
CA THR A 411 -18.32 20.14 -6.78
C THR A 411 -18.46 20.35 -8.28
N GLU A 412 -19.09 21.44 -8.68
CA GLU A 412 -19.21 21.89 -10.06
C GLU A 412 -18.53 23.26 -10.30
N ASN A 413 -17.69 23.69 -9.35
CA ASN A 413 -17.12 25.03 -9.38
C ASN A 413 -15.76 25.14 -8.68
N LEU A 414 -14.87 24.15 -8.91
CA LEU A 414 -13.53 24.06 -8.35
C LEU A 414 -13.52 24.15 -6.81
N GLY A 415 -14.43 23.44 -6.15
CA GLY A 415 -14.50 23.35 -4.70
C GLY A 415 -15.03 24.61 -4.01
N LYS A 416 -15.59 25.58 -4.74
CA LYS A 416 -16.26 26.75 -4.15
C LYS A 416 -17.51 26.37 -3.37
N ASN A 417 -18.22 25.33 -3.81
CA ASN A 417 -19.32 24.69 -3.10
C ASN A 417 -19.22 23.18 -3.27
N TRP A 418 -19.73 22.44 -2.30
CA TRP A 418 -19.81 20.99 -2.29
C TRP A 418 -21.24 20.55 -2.04
N GLN A 419 -21.71 19.61 -2.83
CA GLN A 419 -22.99 18.95 -2.69
C GLN A 419 -22.78 17.57 -2.11
N ASP A 420 -23.57 17.19 -1.11
CA ASP A 420 -23.60 15.83 -0.56
C ASP A 420 -24.30 14.91 -1.55
N MET A 421 -23.65 13.82 -1.91
CA MET A 421 -24.11 12.83 -2.89
C MET A 421 -24.28 11.44 -2.26
N SER A 422 -24.28 11.34 -0.93
CA SER A 422 -24.41 10.06 -0.23
C SER A 422 -25.84 9.48 -0.24
N HIS A 423 -26.84 10.33 -0.37
CA HIS A 423 -28.28 10.00 -0.55
C HIS A 423 -28.75 8.66 0.05
N ASN A 424 -29.05 7.67 -0.80
CA ASN A 424 -29.54 6.34 -0.43
C ASN A 424 -28.41 5.29 -0.22
N LEU A 425 -27.14 5.72 -0.15
CA LEU A 425 -26.05 4.80 0.17
C LEU A 425 -26.23 4.23 1.59
N PRO A 426 -25.95 2.96 1.81
CA PRO A 426 -25.92 2.38 3.15
C PRO A 426 -24.76 2.90 3.97
N ASN A 427 -24.75 2.60 5.28
CA ASN A 427 -23.62 2.89 6.17
C ASN A 427 -22.44 1.98 5.83
N GLU A 428 -21.62 2.43 4.89
CA GLU A 428 -20.43 1.75 4.40
C GLU A 428 -19.37 2.78 4.06
N THR A 429 -18.11 2.45 4.35
CA THR A 429 -16.97 3.27 3.99
C THR A 429 -16.81 3.33 2.47
N ILE A 430 -16.55 4.52 1.92
CA ILE A 430 -16.27 4.71 0.50
C ILE A 430 -14.76 4.79 0.31
N ASN A 431 -14.21 3.90 -0.52
CA ASN A 431 -12.77 3.81 -0.82
C ASN A 431 -12.40 4.50 -2.13
N VAL A 432 -13.27 4.40 -3.13
CA VAL A 432 -13.02 4.95 -4.47
C VAL A 432 -14.30 5.47 -5.11
N VAL A 433 -14.17 6.55 -5.88
CA VAL A 433 -15.21 7.10 -6.76
C VAL A 433 -14.60 7.33 -8.14
N LYS A 434 -15.35 7.01 -9.21
CA LYS A 434 -14.97 7.25 -10.62
C LYS A 434 -16.19 7.60 -11.45
N GLU A 435 -16.10 8.66 -12.28
CA GLU A 435 -17.02 8.85 -13.39
C GLU A 435 -16.67 7.93 -14.55
N ASP A 436 -17.67 7.46 -15.28
CA ASP A 436 -17.46 6.76 -16.54
C ASP A 436 -16.78 7.69 -17.56
N PRO A 437 -15.73 7.26 -18.27
CA PRO A 437 -14.97 8.16 -19.14
C PRO A 437 -15.76 8.63 -20.38
N LYS A 438 -16.88 7.98 -20.72
CA LYS A 438 -17.68 8.27 -21.92
C LYS A 438 -19.08 8.83 -21.62
N ASN A 439 -19.59 8.62 -20.41
CA ASN A 439 -20.94 9.01 -20.03
C ASN A 439 -20.94 9.71 -18.66
N ASP A 440 -21.16 11.01 -18.65
CA ASP A 440 -21.16 11.85 -17.44
C ASP A 440 -22.30 11.56 -16.47
N GLN A 441 -23.32 10.81 -16.90
CA GLN A 441 -24.41 10.37 -16.01
C GLN A 441 -24.01 9.18 -15.14
N VAL A 442 -22.98 8.42 -15.55
CA VAL A 442 -22.58 7.18 -14.87
C VAL A 442 -21.41 7.42 -13.94
N VAL A 443 -21.59 7.01 -12.69
CA VAL A 443 -20.58 7.09 -11.63
C VAL A 443 -20.53 5.76 -10.88
N TYR A 444 -19.31 5.30 -10.58
CA TYR A 444 -19.05 4.08 -9.83
C TYR A 444 -18.44 4.40 -8.48
N LEU A 445 -18.81 3.62 -7.46
CA LEU A 445 -18.25 3.67 -6.12
C LEU A 445 -17.76 2.30 -5.69
N GLY A 446 -16.53 2.21 -5.16
CA GLY A 446 -16.09 1.06 -4.39
C GLY A 446 -16.22 1.35 -2.90
N THR A 447 -16.84 0.40 -2.18
CA THR A 447 -17.06 0.45 -0.74
C THR A 447 -16.41 -0.74 -0.04
N ASP A 448 -16.54 -0.83 1.27
CA ASP A 448 -16.07 -1.99 2.05
C ASP A 448 -16.84 -3.28 1.78
N LYS A 449 -17.98 -3.22 1.10
CA LYS A 449 -18.82 -4.41 0.85
C LYS A 449 -19.12 -4.68 -0.62
N GLY A 450 -18.52 -3.93 -1.52
CA GLY A 450 -18.69 -4.13 -2.94
C GLY A 450 -18.71 -2.83 -3.74
N ILE A 451 -19.47 -2.84 -4.83
CA ILE A 451 -19.52 -1.74 -5.79
C ILE A 451 -20.96 -1.22 -5.96
N TYR A 452 -21.07 0.09 -6.07
CA TYR A 452 -22.31 0.78 -6.42
C TYR A 452 -22.18 1.55 -7.73
N ILE A 453 -23.29 1.71 -8.42
CA ILE A 453 -23.41 2.50 -9.65
C ILE A 453 -24.52 3.54 -9.50
N SER A 454 -24.28 4.71 -10.02
CA SER A 454 -25.30 5.71 -10.33
C SER A 454 -25.38 5.89 -11.84
N ILE A 455 -26.59 6.11 -12.35
CA ILE A 455 -26.86 6.43 -13.77
C ILE A 455 -27.51 7.81 -13.94
N ASP A 456 -27.50 8.61 -12.87
CA ASP A 456 -28.12 9.94 -12.75
C ASP A 456 -27.20 10.96 -12.06
N GLN A 457 -25.87 10.85 -12.31
CA GLN A 457 -24.83 11.73 -11.73
C GLN A 457 -24.76 11.70 -10.20
N GLY A 458 -25.10 10.58 -9.57
CA GLY A 458 -25.00 10.42 -8.12
C GLY A 458 -26.25 10.81 -7.35
N GLU A 459 -27.37 11.11 -8.01
CA GLU A 459 -28.65 11.40 -7.33
C GLU A 459 -29.24 10.13 -6.69
N SER A 460 -28.95 8.95 -7.26
CA SER A 460 -29.31 7.66 -6.67
C SER A 460 -28.24 6.60 -6.93
N TRP A 461 -28.18 5.59 -6.07
CA TRP A 461 -27.17 4.53 -6.09
C TRP A 461 -27.82 3.17 -6.02
N ASP A 462 -27.40 2.26 -6.90
CA ASP A 462 -27.77 0.85 -6.90
C ASP A 462 -26.51 -0.02 -6.74
N MET A 463 -26.64 -1.14 -6.01
CA MET A 463 -25.55 -2.10 -5.89
C MET A 463 -25.33 -2.79 -7.23
N LEU A 464 -24.09 -2.77 -7.72
CA LEU A 464 -23.72 -3.38 -8.99
C LEU A 464 -23.16 -4.79 -8.77
N GLY A 465 -23.76 -5.77 -9.49
CA GLY A 465 -23.27 -7.15 -9.50
C GLY A 465 -23.68 -7.97 -8.28
N ASN A 466 -24.24 -9.15 -8.56
CA ASN A 466 -24.69 -10.11 -7.56
C ASN A 466 -23.78 -11.33 -7.41
N GLN A 467 -22.67 -11.36 -8.15
CA GLN A 467 -21.69 -12.45 -8.14
C GLN A 467 -20.35 -12.04 -7.52
N LEU A 468 -20.15 -10.76 -7.24
CA LEU A 468 -18.98 -10.30 -6.49
C LEU A 468 -19.15 -10.75 -5.03
N PRO A 469 -18.17 -11.42 -4.43
CA PRO A 469 -18.19 -11.66 -2.99
C PRO A 469 -18.23 -10.35 -2.21
N THR A 470 -18.69 -10.40 -0.96
CA THR A 470 -18.67 -9.22 -0.06
C THR A 470 -17.24 -8.95 0.33
N VAL A 471 -16.60 -8.05 -0.39
CA VAL A 471 -15.19 -7.65 -0.21
C VAL A 471 -15.05 -6.16 -0.39
N PRO A 472 -14.06 -5.52 0.26
CA PRO A 472 -13.72 -4.13 -0.02
C PRO A 472 -13.27 -3.96 -1.47
N VAL A 473 -13.68 -2.85 -2.10
CA VAL A 473 -13.18 -2.42 -3.41
C VAL A 473 -12.40 -1.13 -3.19
N HIS A 474 -11.08 -1.21 -3.27
CA HIS A 474 -10.17 -0.10 -2.98
C HIS A 474 -9.85 0.75 -4.21
N ASP A 475 -9.86 0.13 -5.39
CA ASP A 475 -9.67 0.87 -6.64
C ASP A 475 -10.53 0.30 -7.76
N LEU A 476 -10.82 1.11 -8.77
CA LEU A 476 -11.57 0.70 -9.96
C LEU A 476 -11.16 1.50 -11.19
N ILE A 477 -11.21 0.84 -12.34
CA ILE A 477 -10.93 1.45 -13.65
C ILE A 477 -12.01 0.99 -14.62
N VAL A 478 -12.53 1.94 -15.42
CA VAL A 478 -13.26 1.62 -16.65
C VAL A 478 -12.25 1.63 -17.78
N HIS A 479 -11.98 0.48 -18.41
CA HIS A 479 -11.00 0.38 -19.48
C HIS A 479 -11.46 1.25 -20.68
N PRO A 480 -10.67 2.26 -21.10
CA PRO A 480 -11.15 3.31 -22.00
C PRO A 480 -11.50 2.80 -23.42
N ARG A 481 -10.87 1.72 -23.86
CA ARG A 481 -11.16 1.09 -25.17
C ARG A 481 -12.26 0.03 -25.06
N GLU A 482 -12.10 -0.94 -24.16
CA GLU A 482 -12.98 -2.11 -24.07
C GLU A 482 -14.28 -1.83 -23.30
N ASN A 483 -14.30 -0.76 -22.50
CA ASN A 483 -15.45 -0.39 -21.68
C ASN A 483 -15.79 -1.44 -20.61
N GLU A 484 -14.79 -2.16 -20.19
CA GLU A 484 -14.85 -3.16 -19.11
C GLU A 484 -14.51 -2.51 -17.77
N LEU A 485 -15.20 -2.92 -16.73
CA LEU A 485 -14.94 -2.47 -15.36
C LEU A 485 -13.98 -3.43 -14.69
N VAL A 486 -12.84 -2.93 -14.24
CA VAL A 486 -11.81 -3.66 -13.51
C VAL A 486 -11.83 -3.20 -12.05
N LEU A 487 -11.88 -4.14 -11.11
CA LEU A 487 -11.96 -3.87 -9.68
C LEU A 487 -10.70 -4.36 -8.98
N GLY A 488 -10.11 -3.50 -8.17
CA GLY A 488 -9.09 -3.84 -7.18
C GLY A 488 -9.75 -4.12 -5.83
N THR A 489 -9.92 -5.39 -5.47
CA THR A 489 -10.46 -5.81 -4.16
C THR A 489 -9.36 -5.82 -3.10
N HIS A 490 -9.75 -5.80 -1.80
CA HIS A 490 -8.80 -5.81 -0.69
C HIS A 490 -9.22 -6.75 0.44
#